data_8725cf5ab3987e8ea5dbcce0038d78da
#
_entry.id   8725cf5ab3987e8ea5dbcce0038d78da
#
_cell.length_a   1.000
_cell.length_b   1.000
_cell.length_c   1.000
_cell.angle_alpha   90.00
_cell.angle_beta   90.00
_cell.angle_gamma   90.00
#
_symmetry.space_group_name_H-M   'P 1'
#
loop_
_entity.id
_entity.type
_entity.pdbx_description
1 polymer ?
#
loop_
_entity_poly.entity_id
_entity_poly.type
_entity_poly.pdbx_seq_one_letter_code
_entity_poly.pdbx_strand_id
1 'polypeptide(L)'
;MAEKDKDILENIGEQEYKYGFTTDIETETIGKGLNEEVVRLISAKKGEPAWMTERRVAAYRHWLTLEPPTWAHLTIPEIDFQDIIYYAAPKPQKKLNSMDEVDPELKRTFDKLGIPLEEQMALAGVAVDAVMDSVSVKTTFKEVLAEKGIVFCSISEALRDFPDLVKKYLGSVVPYTDNFYAALNAAVFSDGSFCYIPRGVRCPMELSTYFRINAAGTGQFERTLIVADEGAYVSYLEGCTAPRRDENQLHAAVVEIIVEKDAEVKYSTVQNWYPGDKQGRGGIYNFVTK
;
A
#
# COMPACT_ATOMS: atom_id res chain seq x y z
N MET A 1 0.40 -33.80 14.93
CA MET A 1 -0.08 -33.38 13.60
C MET A 1 -0.32 -34.65 12.79
N ALA A 2 -1.52 -34.86 12.30
CA ALA A 2 -1.82 -36.04 11.48
C ALA A 2 -1.02 -36.00 10.16
N GLU A 3 -0.67 -37.19 9.65
CA GLU A 3 0.08 -37.34 8.39
C GLU A 3 -0.58 -36.55 7.24
N LYS A 4 -1.91 -36.45 7.26
CA LYS A 4 -2.72 -35.62 6.33
C LYS A 4 -2.41 -34.12 6.38
N ASP A 5 -2.09 -33.57 7.55
CA ASP A 5 -1.76 -32.14 7.70
C ASP A 5 -0.36 -31.83 7.16
N LYS A 6 0.55 -32.81 7.22
CA LYS A 6 1.88 -32.72 6.63
C LYS A 6 1.82 -32.69 5.09
N ASP A 7 1.02 -33.60 4.51
CA ASP A 7 0.82 -33.66 3.06
C ASP A 7 0.17 -32.38 2.52
N ILE A 8 -0.75 -31.75 3.29
CA ILE A 8 -1.36 -30.47 2.91
C ILE A 8 -0.32 -29.35 2.95
N LEU A 9 0.53 -29.29 3.97
CA LEU A 9 1.56 -28.27 4.09
C LEU A 9 2.65 -28.41 3.03
N GLU A 10 3.06 -29.66 2.71
CA GLU A 10 4.01 -29.94 1.64
C GLU A 10 3.42 -29.56 0.26
N ASN A 11 2.17 -29.90 -0.01
CA ASN A 11 1.46 -29.53 -1.24
C ASN A 11 1.30 -27.99 -1.39
N ILE A 12 1.07 -27.25 -0.30
CA ILE A 12 1.02 -25.78 -0.34
C ILE A 12 2.40 -25.20 -0.67
N GLY A 13 3.48 -25.80 -0.14
CA GLY A 13 4.86 -25.36 -0.42
C GLY A 13 5.33 -25.68 -1.84
N GLU A 14 4.70 -26.65 -2.54
CA GLU A 14 5.04 -27.05 -3.92
C GLU A 14 4.17 -26.36 -4.98
N GLN A 15 3.09 -25.66 -4.58
CA GLN A 15 2.27 -24.91 -5.52
C GLN A 15 3.06 -23.77 -6.15
N GLU A 16 2.97 -23.65 -7.48
CA GLU A 16 3.56 -22.54 -8.20
C GLU A 16 2.97 -21.22 -7.71
N TYR A 17 3.83 -20.24 -7.38
CA TYR A 17 3.40 -18.94 -6.89
C TYR A 17 2.57 -18.21 -7.96
N LYS A 18 1.25 -18.20 -7.79
CA LYS A 18 0.25 -17.70 -8.73
C LYS A 18 0.47 -16.24 -9.15
N TYR A 19 1.03 -15.42 -8.26
CA TYR A 19 1.21 -13.98 -8.48
C TYR A 19 2.62 -13.62 -8.98
N GLY A 20 3.41 -14.62 -9.38
CA GLY A 20 4.82 -14.46 -9.79
C GLY A 20 5.03 -13.77 -11.14
N PHE A 21 3.99 -13.45 -11.90
CA PHE A 21 4.10 -12.77 -13.19
C PHE A 21 4.51 -11.29 -13.01
N THR A 22 5.14 -10.71 -14.03
CA THR A 22 5.42 -9.28 -14.14
C THR A 22 4.46 -8.63 -15.12
N THR A 23 4.17 -7.34 -14.91
CA THR A 23 3.39 -6.52 -15.84
C THR A 23 4.37 -5.68 -16.66
N ASP A 24 4.31 -5.79 -17.99
CA ASP A 24 5.18 -5.03 -18.89
C ASP A 24 4.61 -3.64 -19.14
N ILE A 25 4.87 -2.74 -18.20
CA ILE A 25 4.47 -1.34 -18.27
C ILE A 25 5.71 -0.48 -18.13
N GLU A 26 5.83 0.52 -19.02
CA GLU A 26 6.92 1.48 -18.96
C GLU A 26 6.84 2.31 -17.68
N THR A 27 7.85 2.20 -16.81
CA THR A 27 7.89 2.80 -15.49
C THR A 27 8.94 3.90 -15.43
N GLU A 28 8.58 5.04 -14.85
CA GLU A 28 9.52 6.08 -14.44
C GLU A 28 10.00 5.78 -13.03
N THR A 29 11.31 5.74 -12.82
CA THR A 29 11.91 5.56 -11.50
C THR A 29 12.83 6.72 -11.16
N ILE A 30 13.01 7.01 -9.87
CA ILE A 30 14.14 7.78 -9.37
C ILE A 30 15.34 6.85 -9.15
N GLY A 31 16.54 7.40 -9.07
CA GLY A 31 17.75 6.61 -8.79
C GLY A 31 17.67 5.85 -7.45
N LYS A 32 18.54 4.85 -7.29
CA LYS A 32 18.72 4.12 -6.03
C LYS A 32 19.26 5.03 -4.91
N GLY A 33 18.94 4.67 -3.69
CA GLY A 33 19.43 5.31 -2.48
C GLY A 33 18.47 6.33 -1.88
N LEU A 34 18.66 6.62 -0.60
CA LEU A 34 17.83 7.52 0.18
C LEU A 34 18.66 8.65 0.77
N ASN A 35 18.25 9.87 0.47
CA ASN A 35 18.75 11.10 1.05
C ASN A 35 17.65 12.15 1.10
N GLU A 36 17.91 13.33 1.67
CA GLU A 36 16.89 14.37 1.79
C GLU A 36 16.40 14.90 0.44
N GLU A 37 17.23 14.90 -0.61
CA GLU A 37 16.84 15.32 -1.95
C GLU A 37 15.83 14.34 -2.55
N VAL A 38 16.05 13.03 -2.37
CA VAL A 38 15.11 11.98 -2.79
C VAL A 38 13.77 12.14 -2.08
N VAL A 39 13.78 12.39 -0.76
CA VAL A 39 12.54 12.62 0.01
C VAL A 39 11.77 13.84 -0.52
N ARG A 40 12.46 14.96 -0.78
CA ARG A 40 11.85 16.15 -1.37
C ARG A 40 11.37 15.92 -2.80
N LEU A 41 12.10 15.13 -3.58
CA LEU A 41 11.71 14.75 -4.96
C LEU A 41 10.43 13.92 -4.98
N ILE A 42 10.28 12.94 -4.07
CA ILE A 42 9.04 12.16 -3.91
C ILE A 42 7.86 13.10 -3.66
N SER A 43 7.99 14.01 -2.69
CA SER A 43 6.96 14.98 -2.36
C SER A 43 6.61 15.90 -3.53
N ALA A 44 7.61 16.37 -4.28
CA ALA A 44 7.42 17.22 -5.46
C ALA A 44 6.70 16.46 -6.59
N LYS A 45 7.10 15.21 -6.88
CA LYS A 45 6.42 14.37 -7.91
C LYS A 45 4.96 14.10 -7.58
N LYS A 46 4.61 14.03 -6.29
CA LYS A 46 3.24 13.85 -5.82
C LYS A 46 2.47 15.16 -5.67
N GLY A 47 3.10 16.32 -5.89
CA GLY A 47 2.46 17.64 -5.76
C GLY A 47 1.98 17.94 -4.34
N GLU A 48 2.70 17.46 -3.34
CA GLU A 48 2.30 17.58 -1.94
C GLU A 48 2.46 19.02 -1.40
N PRO A 49 1.63 19.43 -0.43
CA PRO A 49 1.77 20.73 0.21
C PRO A 49 3.05 20.79 1.07
N ALA A 50 3.58 21.99 1.25
CA ALA A 50 4.86 22.22 1.95
C ALA A 50 4.92 21.57 3.35
N TRP A 51 3.82 21.60 4.11
CA TRP A 51 3.78 20.96 5.44
C TRP A 51 4.01 19.45 5.38
N MET A 52 3.57 18.79 4.29
CA MET A 52 3.79 17.36 4.11
C MET A 52 5.25 17.07 3.75
N THR A 53 5.85 17.89 2.89
CA THR A 53 7.28 17.81 2.58
C THR A 53 8.13 17.93 3.83
N GLU A 54 7.86 18.93 4.69
CA GLU A 54 8.61 19.12 5.94
C GLU A 54 8.40 17.95 6.92
N ARG A 55 7.21 17.38 6.98
CA ARG A 55 6.93 16.17 7.76
C ARG A 55 7.77 14.98 7.30
N ARG A 56 7.87 14.76 5.98
CA ARG A 56 8.71 13.71 5.38
C ARG A 56 10.18 13.91 5.72
N VAL A 57 10.67 15.13 5.60
CA VAL A 57 12.06 15.47 5.92
C VAL A 57 12.35 15.26 7.42
N ALA A 58 11.43 15.65 8.29
CA ALA A 58 11.56 15.40 9.73
C ALA A 58 11.61 13.88 10.03
N ALA A 59 10.76 13.09 9.37
CA ALA A 59 10.77 11.64 9.51
C ALA A 59 12.09 11.02 9.00
N TYR A 60 12.60 11.46 7.86
CA TYR A 60 13.89 11.02 7.34
C TYR A 60 15.06 11.33 8.30
N ARG A 61 15.11 12.56 8.81
CA ARG A 61 16.17 12.98 9.76
C ARG A 61 16.09 12.16 11.06
N HIS A 62 14.88 11.86 11.51
CA HIS A 62 14.68 10.98 12.67
C HIS A 62 15.12 9.54 12.35
N TRP A 63 14.75 9.00 11.19
CA TRP A 63 15.16 7.68 10.75
C TRP A 63 16.68 7.49 10.78
N LEU A 64 17.46 8.50 10.40
CA LEU A 64 18.93 8.47 10.45
C LEU A 64 19.50 8.32 11.87
N THR A 65 18.69 8.54 12.90
CA THR A 65 19.10 8.39 14.32
C THR A 65 18.73 7.03 14.90
N LEU A 66 18.04 6.20 14.14
CA LEU A 66 17.54 4.91 14.59
C LEU A 66 18.33 3.75 14.01
N GLU A 67 18.30 2.62 14.72
CA GLU A 67 18.82 1.34 14.25
C GLU A 67 17.66 0.38 13.94
N PRO A 68 17.82 -0.54 12.97
CA PRO A 68 16.85 -1.58 12.73
C PRO A 68 16.58 -2.42 13.99
N PRO A 69 15.33 -2.81 14.28
CA PRO A 69 14.99 -3.56 15.48
C PRO A 69 15.62 -4.96 15.46
N THR A 70 16.20 -5.35 16.60
CA THR A 70 16.85 -6.67 16.79
C THR A 70 16.11 -7.58 17.78
N TRP A 71 14.99 -7.11 18.33
CA TRP A 71 14.22 -7.83 19.36
C TRP A 71 13.38 -8.99 18.80
N ALA A 72 13.07 -8.98 17.49
CA ALA A 72 12.30 -10.06 16.87
C ALA A 72 13.12 -11.37 16.85
N HIS A 73 12.46 -12.48 17.12
CA HIS A 73 13.09 -13.81 17.08
C HIS A 73 13.28 -14.31 15.62
N LEU A 74 13.94 -13.46 14.81
CA LEU A 74 14.21 -13.67 13.40
C LEU A 74 15.66 -13.31 13.12
N THR A 75 16.28 -14.05 12.21
CA THR A 75 17.57 -13.67 11.61
C THR A 75 17.28 -12.90 10.34
N ILE A 76 17.34 -11.56 10.42
CA ILE A 76 17.14 -10.70 9.26
C ILE A 76 18.52 -10.42 8.67
N PRO A 77 18.78 -10.72 7.37
CA PRO A 77 20.00 -10.31 6.70
C PRO A 77 20.14 -8.78 6.70
N GLU A 78 21.36 -8.31 6.55
CA GLU A 78 21.62 -6.87 6.39
C GLU A 78 20.93 -6.37 5.12
N ILE A 79 20.14 -5.31 5.27
CA ILE A 79 19.44 -4.65 4.18
C ILE A 79 20.21 -3.39 3.79
N ASP A 80 20.70 -3.33 2.56
CA ASP A 80 21.29 -2.11 2.02
C ASP A 80 20.20 -1.12 1.58
N PHE A 81 19.87 -0.18 2.45
CA PHE A 81 18.90 0.88 2.16
C PHE A 81 19.37 1.85 1.07
N GLN A 82 20.63 1.82 0.65
CA GLN A 82 21.13 2.63 -0.46
C GLN A 82 21.01 1.91 -1.81
N ASP A 83 20.74 0.61 -1.82
CA ASP A 83 20.50 -0.17 -3.04
C ASP A 83 19.00 -0.33 -3.40
N ILE A 84 18.12 0.51 -2.86
CA ILE A 84 16.68 0.49 -3.06
C ILE A 84 16.22 1.71 -3.86
N ILE A 85 15.28 1.51 -4.78
CA ILE A 85 14.54 2.58 -5.46
C ILE A 85 13.29 2.91 -4.63
N TYR A 86 13.18 4.15 -4.17
CA TYR A 86 12.12 4.59 -3.25
C TYR A 86 10.87 5.16 -3.94
N TYR A 87 10.91 5.33 -5.24
CA TYR A 87 9.75 5.76 -6.02
C TYR A 87 9.81 5.19 -7.44
N ALA A 88 8.72 4.56 -7.83
CA ALA A 88 8.47 4.08 -9.18
C ALA A 88 7.02 4.37 -9.53
N ALA A 89 6.76 4.83 -10.73
CA ALA A 89 5.40 5.10 -11.20
C ALA A 89 5.27 4.67 -12.66
N PRO A 90 4.13 4.10 -13.08
CA PRO A 90 3.82 3.97 -14.49
C PRO A 90 3.95 5.33 -15.17
N LYS A 91 4.56 5.40 -16.38
CA LYS A 91 4.62 6.67 -17.11
C LYS A 91 3.20 7.22 -17.30
N PRO A 92 3.00 8.54 -17.14
CA PRO A 92 1.69 9.14 -17.26
C PRO A 92 1.08 8.83 -18.63
N GLN A 93 0.03 8.05 -18.64
CA GLN A 93 -0.87 7.95 -19.77
C GLN A 93 -1.91 9.08 -19.68
N LYS A 94 -2.53 9.47 -20.80
CA LYS A 94 -3.58 10.50 -20.81
C LYS A 94 -4.62 10.19 -19.73
N LYS A 95 -5.18 11.23 -19.06
CA LYS A 95 -6.28 11.06 -18.12
C LYS A 95 -7.35 10.15 -18.73
N LEU A 96 -7.55 9.00 -18.10
CA LEU A 96 -8.49 7.99 -18.55
C LEU A 96 -9.87 8.30 -17.97
N ASN A 97 -10.88 8.37 -18.83
CA ASN A 97 -12.26 8.64 -18.43
C ASN A 97 -13.09 7.36 -18.25
N SER A 98 -12.59 6.21 -18.74
CA SER A 98 -13.25 4.92 -18.63
C SER A 98 -12.26 3.75 -18.50
N MET A 99 -12.73 2.58 -18.10
CA MET A 99 -11.94 1.33 -18.06
C MET A 99 -11.48 0.87 -19.45
N ASP A 100 -12.16 1.28 -20.52
CA ASP A 100 -11.80 0.93 -21.87
C ASP A 100 -10.54 1.66 -22.35
N GLU A 101 -10.20 2.76 -21.69
CA GLU A 101 -9.00 3.57 -21.94
C GLU A 101 -7.80 3.11 -21.10
N VAL A 102 -7.98 2.16 -20.16
CA VAL A 102 -6.89 1.59 -19.34
C VAL A 102 -5.98 0.77 -20.25
N ASP A 103 -4.66 0.88 -20.04
CA ASP A 103 -3.68 0.05 -20.74
C ASP A 103 -4.10 -1.42 -20.72
N PRO A 104 -4.19 -2.09 -21.88
CA PRO A 104 -4.63 -3.49 -21.95
C PRO A 104 -3.78 -4.45 -21.10
N GLU A 105 -2.50 -4.13 -20.88
CA GLU A 105 -1.61 -4.94 -20.04
C GLU A 105 -1.92 -4.73 -18.55
N LEU A 106 -2.22 -3.50 -18.15
CA LEU A 106 -2.67 -3.20 -16.79
C LEU A 106 -4.03 -3.88 -16.50
N LYS A 107 -4.95 -3.85 -17.46
CA LYS A 107 -6.24 -4.55 -17.37
C LYS A 107 -6.05 -6.06 -17.21
N ARG A 108 -5.20 -6.69 -18.04
CA ARG A 108 -4.85 -8.11 -17.90
C ARG A 108 -4.20 -8.42 -16.56
N THR A 109 -3.42 -7.49 -16.02
CA THR A 109 -2.82 -7.63 -14.69
C THR A 109 -3.91 -7.68 -13.62
N PHE A 110 -4.89 -6.79 -13.67
CA PHE A 110 -6.02 -6.80 -12.74
C PHE A 110 -6.84 -8.09 -12.84
N ASP A 111 -7.09 -8.59 -14.05
CA ASP A 111 -7.78 -9.87 -14.27
C ASP A 111 -7.01 -11.04 -13.65
N LYS A 112 -5.69 -11.12 -13.89
CA LYS A 112 -4.83 -12.16 -13.30
C LYS A 112 -4.76 -12.11 -11.78
N LEU A 113 -4.83 -10.91 -11.21
CA LEU A 113 -4.84 -10.70 -9.77
C LEU A 113 -6.22 -11.01 -9.15
N GLY A 114 -7.24 -11.19 -9.98
CA GLY A 114 -8.61 -11.37 -9.53
C GLY A 114 -9.21 -10.09 -8.95
N ILE A 115 -8.69 -8.93 -9.34
CA ILE A 115 -9.30 -7.65 -9.00
C ILE A 115 -10.57 -7.52 -9.84
N PRO A 116 -11.76 -7.43 -9.22
CA PRO A 116 -13.00 -7.37 -9.95
C PRO A 116 -13.04 -6.17 -10.91
N LEU A 117 -13.49 -6.35 -12.14
CA LEU A 117 -13.80 -5.26 -13.07
C LEU A 117 -15.09 -4.55 -12.66
N GLU A 118 -15.32 -3.32 -13.11
CA GLU A 118 -16.45 -2.48 -12.67
C GLU A 118 -17.81 -3.17 -12.70
N GLU A 119 -18.09 -3.97 -13.73
CA GLU A 119 -19.35 -4.72 -13.83
C GLU A 119 -19.43 -5.86 -12.81
N GLN A 120 -18.34 -6.56 -12.54
CA GLN A 120 -18.26 -7.59 -11.51
C GLN A 120 -18.31 -6.98 -10.11
N MET A 121 -17.72 -5.80 -9.93
CA MET A 121 -17.73 -5.06 -8.66
C MET A 121 -19.12 -4.56 -8.30
N ALA A 122 -19.88 -4.05 -9.26
CA ALA A 122 -21.25 -3.63 -9.03
C ALA A 122 -22.14 -4.80 -8.57
N LEU A 123 -21.89 -6.01 -9.08
CA LEU A 123 -22.58 -7.24 -8.67
C LEU A 123 -22.08 -7.77 -7.32
N ALA A 124 -20.80 -7.60 -7.02
CA ALA A 124 -20.19 -8.05 -5.76
C ALA A 124 -20.39 -7.07 -4.59
N GLY A 125 -20.76 -5.81 -4.87
CA GLY A 125 -20.94 -4.78 -3.84
C GLY A 125 -19.63 -4.37 -3.13
N VAL A 126 -18.51 -4.39 -3.83
CA VAL A 126 -17.18 -4.03 -3.30
C VAL A 126 -16.62 -2.80 -4.01
N ALA A 127 -16.18 -1.81 -3.23
CA ALA A 127 -15.40 -0.69 -3.76
C ALA A 127 -13.90 -1.00 -3.63
N VAL A 128 -13.14 -0.79 -4.70
CA VAL A 128 -11.71 -1.14 -4.79
C VAL A 128 -10.88 0.07 -5.17
N ASP A 129 -9.75 0.25 -4.48
CA ASP A 129 -8.65 1.10 -4.88
C ASP A 129 -7.45 0.23 -5.28
N ALA A 130 -6.86 0.48 -6.43
CA ALA A 130 -5.74 -0.28 -6.95
C ALA A 130 -4.48 0.58 -7.02
N VAL A 131 -3.44 0.17 -6.33
CA VAL A 131 -2.14 0.84 -6.27
C VAL A 131 -1.08 -0.04 -6.91
N MET A 132 -0.37 0.49 -7.90
CA MET A 132 0.76 -0.16 -8.54
C MET A 132 2.03 0.64 -8.29
N ASP A 133 3.03 -0.03 -7.70
CA ASP A 133 4.27 0.59 -7.22
C ASP A 133 3.96 1.82 -6.33
N SER A 134 4.20 3.01 -6.81
CA SER A 134 4.07 4.24 -6.02
C SER A 134 2.83 5.10 -6.34
N VAL A 135 1.88 4.59 -7.12
CA VAL A 135 0.75 5.40 -7.62
C VAL A 135 -0.54 4.62 -7.60
N SER A 136 -1.61 5.25 -7.08
CA SER A 136 -2.97 4.77 -7.29
C SER A 136 -3.37 4.94 -8.75
N VAL A 137 -3.78 3.84 -9.37
CA VAL A 137 -4.17 3.82 -10.80
C VAL A 137 -5.66 3.94 -10.98
N LYS A 138 -6.46 3.52 -10.00
CA LYS A 138 -7.92 3.66 -10.05
C LYS A 138 -8.58 3.44 -8.68
N THR A 139 -9.61 4.25 -8.37
CA THR A 139 -10.56 4.04 -7.28
C THR A 139 -11.98 3.97 -7.84
N THR A 140 -12.75 2.96 -7.42
CA THR A 140 -14.11 2.70 -7.91
C THR A 140 -15.19 3.13 -6.91
N PHE A 141 -16.45 3.27 -7.36
CA PHE A 141 -17.62 3.63 -6.54
C PHE A 141 -17.49 4.93 -5.72
N LYS A 142 -16.53 5.77 -6.06
CA LYS A 142 -16.23 6.99 -5.33
C LYS A 142 -17.42 7.93 -5.21
N GLU A 143 -18.17 8.11 -6.29
CA GLU A 143 -19.36 8.98 -6.33
C GLU A 143 -20.48 8.43 -5.43
N VAL A 144 -20.74 7.11 -5.50
CA VAL A 144 -21.75 6.44 -4.67
C VAL A 144 -21.45 6.55 -3.18
N LEU A 145 -20.17 6.43 -2.82
CA LEU A 145 -19.71 6.61 -1.44
C LEU A 145 -19.82 8.08 -1.00
N ALA A 146 -19.48 9.02 -1.88
CA ALA A 146 -19.53 10.45 -1.63
C ALA A 146 -20.98 10.95 -1.35
N GLU A 147 -22.02 10.35 -1.95
CA GLU A 147 -23.43 10.63 -1.64
C GLU A 147 -23.76 10.40 -0.16
N LYS A 148 -23.03 9.52 0.52
CA LYS A 148 -23.15 9.26 1.95
C LYS A 148 -22.12 10.04 2.79
N GLY A 149 -21.34 10.91 2.16
CA GLY A 149 -20.23 11.63 2.79
C GLY A 149 -19.03 10.77 3.11
N ILE A 150 -18.98 9.53 2.62
CA ILE A 150 -17.84 8.63 2.78
C ILE A 150 -16.72 9.07 1.82
N VAL A 151 -15.51 9.22 2.34
CA VAL A 151 -14.32 9.44 1.52
C VAL A 151 -13.57 8.11 1.41
N PHE A 152 -13.34 7.68 0.17
CA PHE A 152 -12.48 6.53 -0.13
C PHE A 152 -11.66 6.87 -1.38
N CYS A 153 -10.38 7.09 -1.20
CA CYS A 153 -9.48 7.53 -2.26
C CYS A 153 -8.02 7.24 -1.89
N SER A 154 -7.09 7.50 -2.80
CA SER A 154 -5.67 7.44 -2.47
C SER A 154 -5.28 8.53 -1.45
N ILE A 155 -4.22 8.26 -0.68
CA ILE A 155 -3.65 9.26 0.25
C ILE A 155 -3.21 10.52 -0.50
N SER A 156 -2.68 10.38 -1.72
CA SER A 156 -2.27 11.51 -2.55
C SER A 156 -3.44 12.40 -2.94
N GLU A 157 -4.57 11.81 -3.25
CA GLU A 157 -5.81 12.56 -3.51
C GLU A 157 -6.34 13.19 -2.24
N ALA A 158 -6.35 12.46 -1.12
CA ALA A 158 -6.81 12.98 0.16
C ALA A 158 -5.99 14.18 0.64
N LEU A 159 -4.68 14.18 0.41
CA LEU A 159 -3.78 15.32 0.72
C LEU A 159 -4.17 16.59 -0.04
N ARG A 160 -4.70 16.46 -1.25
CA ARG A 160 -5.13 17.57 -2.10
C ARG A 160 -6.57 18.04 -1.77
N ASP A 161 -7.49 17.09 -1.67
CA ASP A 161 -8.91 17.35 -1.65
C ASP A 161 -9.49 17.42 -0.21
N PHE A 162 -8.83 16.79 0.76
CA PHE A 162 -9.22 16.72 2.18
C PHE A 162 -8.04 17.01 3.14
N PRO A 163 -7.23 18.06 2.90
CA PRO A 163 -5.98 18.30 3.62
C PRO A 163 -6.14 18.40 5.14
N ASP A 164 -7.24 18.97 5.61
CA ASP A 164 -7.51 19.18 7.04
C ASP A 164 -7.74 17.83 7.76
N LEU A 165 -8.48 16.91 7.13
CA LEU A 165 -8.67 15.55 7.68
C LEU A 165 -7.35 14.80 7.73
N VAL A 166 -6.60 14.81 6.63
CA VAL A 166 -5.30 14.14 6.59
C VAL A 166 -4.35 14.73 7.62
N LYS A 167 -4.27 16.06 7.72
CA LYS A 167 -3.41 16.74 8.69
C LYS A 167 -3.78 16.41 10.14
N LYS A 168 -5.07 16.22 10.42
CA LYS A 168 -5.57 15.86 11.76
C LYS A 168 -5.17 14.44 12.16
N TYR A 169 -5.30 13.49 11.24
CA TYR A 169 -5.24 12.07 11.59
C TYR A 169 -3.95 11.36 11.18
N LEU A 170 -3.28 11.78 10.10
CA LEU A 170 -2.06 11.11 9.62
C LEU A 170 -0.93 11.16 10.66
N GLY A 171 -0.50 9.98 11.11
CA GLY A 171 0.53 9.81 12.13
C GLY A 171 0.07 10.20 13.53
N SER A 172 -1.23 10.21 13.79
CA SER A 172 -1.78 10.41 15.14
C SER A 172 -1.73 9.14 15.97
N VAL A 173 -1.74 7.97 15.33
CA VAL A 173 -1.65 6.64 15.96
C VAL A 173 -0.25 6.06 15.80
N VAL A 174 0.29 6.09 14.58
CA VAL A 174 1.66 5.65 14.28
C VAL A 174 2.49 6.86 13.83
N PRO A 175 3.03 7.65 14.78
CA PRO A 175 3.92 8.74 14.44
C PRO A 175 5.24 8.23 13.84
N TYR A 176 5.97 9.08 13.13
CA TYR A 176 7.29 8.69 12.59
C TYR A 176 8.32 8.37 13.67
N THR A 177 8.03 8.70 14.92
CA THR A 177 8.87 8.40 16.08
C THR A 177 8.61 7.04 16.70
N ASP A 178 7.66 6.26 16.17
CA ASP A 178 7.24 4.98 16.74
C ASP A 178 8.34 3.91 16.64
N ASN A 179 8.83 3.67 15.43
CA ASN A 179 9.90 2.70 15.18
C ASN A 179 10.66 2.99 13.89
N PHE A 180 11.75 2.24 13.65
CA PHE A 180 12.61 2.39 12.48
C PHE A 180 11.85 2.34 11.14
N TYR A 181 10.97 1.35 10.95
CA TYR A 181 10.23 1.18 9.69
C TYR A 181 9.06 2.16 9.57
N ALA A 182 8.47 2.59 10.67
CA ALA A 182 7.47 3.66 10.66
C ALA A 182 8.10 5.02 10.30
N ALA A 183 9.33 5.29 10.77
CA ALA A 183 10.08 6.48 10.38
C ALA A 183 10.43 6.45 8.88
N LEU A 184 10.95 5.32 8.39
CA LEU A 184 11.24 5.12 6.97
C LEU A 184 9.99 5.30 6.11
N ASN A 185 8.89 4.61 6.47
CA ASN A 185 7.62 4.76 5.77
C ASN A 185 7.16 6.22 5.73
N ALA A 186 7.16 6.91 6.88
CA ALA A 186 6.73 8.31 6.96
C ALA A 186 7.56 9.26 6.07
N ALA A 187 8.84 8.94 5.84
CA ALA A 187 9.70 9.70 4.95
C ALA A 187 9.39 9.46 3.47
N VAL A 188 9.09 8.20 3.08
CA VAL A 188 9.10 7.80 1.66
C VAL A 188 7.79 7.19 1.16
N PHE A 189 6.75 7.03 1.99
CA PHE A 189 5.51 6.43 1.49
C PHE A 189 5.03 7.16 0.24
N SER A 190 4.71 6.39 -0.79
CA SER A 190 4.44 6.94 -2.11
C SER A 190 2.95 7.02 -2.39
N ASP A 191 2.18 6.05 -1.91
CA ASP A 191 0.73 6.11 -1.90
C ASP A 191 0.16 5.21 -0.78
N GLY A 192 -1.12 5.06 -0.77
CA GLY A 192 -1.88 4.29 0.20
C GLY A 192 -3.33 4.67 0.13
N SER A 193 -4.12 4.17 1.04
CA SER A 193 -5.55 4.37 1.06
C SER A 193 -5.98 5.32 2.17
N PHE A 194 -6.85 6.25 1.85
CA PHE A 194 -7.55 7.09 2.81
C PHE A 194 -9.03 6.74 2.82
N CYS A 195 -9.52 6.38 4.00
CA CYS A 195 -10.92 6.05 4.23
C CYS A 195 -11.46 6.85 5.41
N TYR A 196 -12.50 7.65 5.19
CA TYR A 196 -13.21 8.37 6.25
C TYR A 196 -14.69 8.03 6.18
N ILE A 197 -15.24 7.53 7.27
CA ILE A 197 -16.65 7.21 7.42
C ILE A 197 -17.26 8.22 8.40
N PRO A 198 -18.22 9.05 7.96
CA PRO A 198 -18.83 10.07 8.81
C PRO A 198 -19.64 9.49 9.97
N ARG A 199 -19.88 10.31 10.97
CA ARG A 199 -20.68 9.99 12.16
C ARG A 199 -22.01 9.29 11.81
N GLY A 200 -22.25 8.14 12.43
CA GLY A 200 -23.49 7.38 12.31
C GLY A 200 -23.69 6.70 10.95
N VAL A 201 -22.74 6.79 10.03
CA VAL A 201 -22.85 6.19 8.71
C VAL A 201 -22.35 4.76 8.74
N ARG A 202 -23.16 3.84 8.22
CA ARG A 202 -22.73 2.47 7.91
C ARG A 202 -22.34 2.40 6.43
N CYS A 203 -21.09 2.04 6.18
CA CYS A 203 -20.62 1.86 4.80
C CYS A 203 -21.46 0.76 4.11
N PRO A 204 -22.06 1.05 2.94
CA PRO A 204 -23.02 0.13 2.32
C PRO A 204 -22.35 -1.07 1.67
N MET A 205 -21.05 -1.06 1.50
CA MET A 205 -20.26 -2.10 0.83
C MET A 205 -18.91 -2.30 1.53
N GLU A 206 -18.26 -3.43 1.27
CA GLU A 206 -16.88 -3.63 1.66
C GLU A 206 -15.96 -2.73 0.84
N LEU A 207 -15.00 -2.09 1.49
CA LEU A 207 -13.94 -1.35 0.81
C LEU A 207 -12.71 -2.24 0.69
N SER A 208 -12.01 -2.16 -0.42
CA SER A 208 -10.81 -2.94 -0.63
C SER A 208 -9.72 -2.11 -1.31
N THR A 209 -8.48 -2.25 -0.84
CA THR A 209 -7.31 -1.72 -1.53
C THR A 209 -6.39 -2.86 -1.92
N TYR A 210 -5.85 -2.78 -3.12
CA TYR A 210 -4.93 -3.76 -3.66
C TYR A 210 -3.60 -3.11 -4.01
N PHE A 211 -2.53 -3.60 -3.38
CA PHE A 211 -1.16 -3.12 -3.60
C PHE A 211 -0.36 -4.14 -4.40
N ARG A 212 0.32 -3.67 -5.44
CA ARG A 212 1.19 -4.49 -6.29
C ARG A 212 2.55 -3.84 -6.45
N ILE A 213 3.60 -4.49 -5.94
CA ILE A 213 4.97 -4.19 -6.36
C ILE A 213 5.16 -4.76 -7.77
N ASN A 214 5.66 -3.99 -8.71
CA ASN A 214 5.91 -4.46 -10.07
C ASN A 214 7.32 -4.16 -10.57
N ALA A 215 7.84 -2.96 -10.33
CA ALA A 215 9.16 -2.56 -10.79
C ALA A 215 10.29 -3.29 -10.04
N ALA A 216 11.36 -3.63 -10.76
CA ALA A 216 12.54 -4.27 -10.19
C ALA A 216 13.35 -3.32 -9.30
N GLY A 217 13.97 -3.83 -8.24
CA GLY A 217 14.80 -3.05 -7.32
C GLY A 217 14.06 -1.98 -6.52
N THR A 218 12.72 -1.98 -6.56
CA THR A 218 11.90 -1.00 -5.83
C THR A 218 11.47 -1.54 -4.48
N GLY A 219 11.41 -0.64 -3.49
CA GLY A 219 10.65 -0.86 -2.27
C GLY A 219 9.18 -0.46 -2.43
N GLN A 220 8.33 -1.04 -1.61
CA GLN A 220 6.92 -0.66 -1.50
C GLN A 220 6.68 -0.04 -0.12
N PHE A 221 6.17 1.19 -0.12
CA PHE A 221 5.98 1.99 1.09
C PHE A 221 4.58 2.58 1.07
N GLU A 222 3.59 1.78 1.43
CA GLU A 222 2.21 2.24 1.49
C GLU A 222 1.83 2.70 2.90
N ARG A 223 0.85 3.62 2.95
CA ARG A 223 0.29 4.11 4.20
C ARG A 223 -1.23 4.18 4.12
N THR A 224 -1.89 3.26 4.82
CA THR A 224 -3.35 3.20 4.92
C THR A 224 -3.82 3.97 6.15
N LEU A 225 -4.80 4.85 5.98
CA LEU A 225 -5.42 5.63 7.06
C LEU A 225 -6.93 5.45 7.01
N ILE A 226 -7.48 4.78 8.02
CA ILE A 226 -8.91 4.52 8.16
C ILE A 226 -9.44 5.28 9.38
N VAL A 227 -10.46 6.11 9.17
CA VAL A 227 -11.12 6.88 10.24
C VAL A 227 -12.61 6.56 10.22
N ALA A 228 -13.09 5.92 11.28
CA ALA A 228 -14.51 5.70 11.53
C ALA A 228 -14.95 6.66 12.65
N ASP A 229 -15.74 7.69 12.28
CA ASP A 229 -16.29 8.65 13.22
C ASP A 229 -17.36 8.00 14.12
N GLU A 230 -17.84 8.70 15.14
CA GLU A 230 -18.72 8.17 16.17
C GLU A 230 -19.93 7.42 15.59
N GLY A 231 -20.11 6.17 16.00
CA GLY A 231 -21.20 5.28 15.55
C GLY A 231 -21.08 4.82 14.09
N ALA A 232 -19.95 5.03 13.43
CA ALA A 232 -19.72 4.61 12.05
C ALA A 232 -19.40 3.12 11.94
N TYR A 233 -19.58 2.56 10.74
CA TYR A 233 -19.19 1.17 10.42
C TYR A 233 -18.52 1.07 9.06
N VAL A 234 -17.43 0.29 9.00
CA VAL A 234 -16.80 -0.10 7.74
C VAL A 234 -16.18 -1.50 7.82
N SER A 235 -16.30 -2.27 6.74
CA SER A 235 -15.49 -3.45 6.46
C SER A 235 -14.45 -3.11 5.40
N TYR A 236 -13.17 -3.39 5.69
CA TYR A 236 -12.04 -3.03 4.85
C TYR A 236 -11.11 -4.23 4.65
N LEU A 237 -10.79 -4.51 3.40
CA LEU A 237 -9.87 -5.56 2.99
C LEU A 237 -8.65 -4.97 2.29
N GLU A 238 -7.45 -5.35 2.73
CA GLU A 238 -6.20 -4.97 2.10
C GLU A 238 -5.52 -6.18 1.49
N GLY A 239 -5.15 -6.10 0.23
CA GLY A 239 -4.45 -7.13 -0.50
C GLY A 239 -3.08 -6.63 -0.98
N CYS A 240 -2.01 -7.41 -0.73
CA CYS A 240 -0.66 -7.08 -1.16
C CYS A 240 -0.04 -8.25 -1.94
N THR A 241 0.61 -7.96 -3.07
CA THR A 241 1.34 -8.95 -3.85
C THR A 241 2.62 -8.38 -4.46
N ALA A 242 3.58 -9.27 -4.77
CA ALA A 242 4.76 -8.94 -5.54
C ALA A 242 5.05 -10.03 -6.58
N PRO A 243 5.72 -9.72 -7.72
CA PRO A 243 6.15 -10.72 -8.67
C PRO A 243 7.28 -11.59 -8.11
N ARG A 244 7.53 -12.72 -8.78
CA ARG A 244 8.72 -13.52 -8.53
C ARG A 244 9.95 -12.82 -9.13
N ARG A 245 10.96 -12.58 -8.28
CA ARG A 245 12.23 -11.99 -8.69
C ARG A 245 13.38 -12.68 -7.97
N ASP A 246 14.58 -12.66 -8.58
CA ASP A 246 15.80 -13.20 -7.99
C ASP A 246 16.50 -12.23 -7.03
N GLU A 247 16.02 -11.00 -6.94
CA GLU A 247 16.45 -9.96 -6.00
C GLU A 247 15.42 -9.79 -4.86
N ASN A 248 15.90 -9.46 -3.67
CA ASN A 248 15.04 -9.18 -2.53
C ASN A 248 14.40 -7.81 -2.68
N GLN A 249 13.14 -7.68 -2.24
CA GLN A 249 12.42 -6.41 -2.23
C GLN A 249 12.01 -6.06 -0.81
N LEU A 250 12.01 -4.77 -0.50
CA LEU A 250 11.57 -4.25 0.80
C LEU A 250 10.12 -3.78 0.73
N HIS A 251 9.29 -4.30 1.62
CA HIS A 251 7.96 -3.79 1.89
C HIS A 251 7.91 -3.26 3.32
N ALA A 252 7.66 -1.96 3.47
CA ALA A 252 7.52 -1.33 4.77
C ALA A 252 6.25 -0.47 4.78
N ALA A 253 5.17 -1.02 5.32
CA ALA A 253 3.85 -0.40 5.35
C ALA A 253 3.46 0.10 6.73
N VAL A 254 2.56 1.08 6.75
CA VAL A 254 1.91 1.55 7.99
C VAL A 254 0.40 1.60 7.78
N VAL A 255 -0.34 1.05 8.73
CA VAL A 255 -1.79 1.12 8.79
C VAL A 255 -2.22 1.82 10.08
N GLU A 256 -2.96 2.91 9.95
CA GLU A 256 -3.55 3.63 11.07
C GLU A 256 -5.07 3.47 11.03
N ILE A 257 -5.65 3.02 12.14
CA ILE A 257 -7.10 2.84 12.26
C ILE A 257 -7.58 3.65 13.48
N ILE A 258 -8.39 4.66 13.22
CA ILE A 258 -9.02 5.48 14.25
C ILE A 258 -10.49 5.08 14.34
N VAL A 259 -10.91 4.61 15.51
CA VAL A 259 -12.27 4.15 15.78
C VAL A 259 -12.84 5.00 16.91
N GLU A 260 -13.70 5.93 16.56
CA GLU A 260 -14.32 6.82 17.54
C GLU A 260 -15.40 6.08 18.35
N LYS A 261 -16.00 6.76 19.33
CA LYS A 261 -16.99 6.17 20.23
C LYS A 261 -18.10 5.45 19.48
N ASP A 262 -18.43 4.23 19.89
CA ASP A 262 -19.48 3.38 19.32
C ASP A 262 -19.33 3.04 17.82
N ALA A 263 -18.17 3.34 17.21
CA ALA A 263 -17.85 2.94 15.86
C ALA A 263 -17.30 1.51 15.79
N GLU A 264 -17.38 0.90 14.62
CA GLU A 264 -16.88 -0.46 14.37
C GLU A 264 -16.12 -0.49 13.04
N VAL A 265 -14.90 -1.02 13.08
CA VAL A 265 -14.07 -1.27 11.91
C VAL A 265 -13.71 -2.75 11.84
N LYS A 266 -14.11 -3.42 10.76
CA LYS A 266 -13.61 -4.75 10.41
C LYS A 266 -12.47 -4.58 9.41
N TYR A 267 -11.24 -4.84 9.86
CA TYR A 267 -10.06 -4.78 9.00
C TYR A 267 -9.52 -6.19 8.76
N SER A 268 -9.29 -6.52 7.48
CA SER A 268 -8.69 -7.78 7.05
C SER A 268 -7.53 -7.50 6.08
N THR A 269 -6.49 -8.32 6.12
CA THR A 269 -5.38 -8.23 5.17
C THR A 269 -5.04 -9.59 4.59
N VAL A 270 -4.76 -9.63 3.29
CA VAL A 270 -4.26 -10.80 2.57
C VAL A 270 -2.94 -10.41 1.93
N GLN A 271 -1.86 -11.07 2.36
CA GLN A 271 -0.52 -10.81 1.87
C GLN A 271 0.02 -12.04 1.16
N ASN A 272 0.24 -11.92 -0.14
CA ASN A 272 0.78 -12.99 -1.00
C ASN A 272 2.17 -12.58 -1.47
N TRP A 273 3.18 -13.00 -0.71
CA TRP A 273 4.56 -12.71 -0.99
C TRP A 273 5.31 -13.91 -1.54
N TYR A 274 6.16 -13.67 -2.52
CA TYR A 274 7.11 -14.68 -2.97
C TYR A 274 8.17 -14.90 -1.89
N PRO A 275 8.35 -16.13 -1.38
CA PRO A 275 9.25 -16.39 -0.25
C PRO A 275 10.74 -16.45 -0.64
N GLY A 276 11.06 -16.33 -1.91
CA GLY A 276 12.39 -16.62 -2.47
C GLY A 276 12.50 -18.04 -3.03
N ASP A 277 13.62 -18.33 -3.68
CA ASP A 277 13.91 -19.66 -4.22
C ASP A 277 14.58 -20.58 -3.18
N LYS A 278 14.79 -21.86 -3.56
CA LYS A 278 15.45 -22.85 -2.68
C LYS A 278 16.92 -22.52 -2.38
N GLN A 279 17.53 -21.59 -3.12
CA GLN A 279 18.87 -21.08 -2.90
C GLN A 279 18.89 -19.81 -2.03
N GLY A 280 17.73 -19.35 -1.56
CA GLY A 280 17.59 -18.15 -0.75
C GLY A 280 17.68 -16.83 -1.54
N ARG A 281 17.46 -16.86 -2.86
CA ARG A 281 17.44 -15.67 -3.70
C ARG A 281 16.02 -15.15 -3.86
N GLY A 282 15.88 -13.82 -3.91
CA GLY A 282 14.59 -13.15 -4.00
C GLY A 282 13.82 -13.19 -2.68
N GLY A 283 12.53 -12.90 -2.76
CA GLY A 283 11.66 -12.80 -1.59
C GLY A 283 11.44 -11.37 -1.13
N ILE A 284 10.60 -11.21 -0.12
CA ILE A 284 10.17 -9.91 0.39
C ILE A 284 10.56 -9.77 1.86
N TYR A 285 11.28 -8.71 2.19
CA TYR A 285 11.40 -8.22 3.56
C TYR A 285 10.13 -7.45 3.90
N ASN A 286 9.26 -8.04 4.71
CA ASN A 286 7.95 -7.50 5.00
C ASN A 286 7.86 -6.96 6.42
N PHE A 287 7.81 -5.63 6.56
CA PHE A 287 7.67 -4.93 7.83
C PHE A 287 6.39 -4.09 7.81
N VAL A 288 5.44 -4.43 8.66
CA VAL A 288 4.16 -3.72 8.74
C VAL A 288 3.90 -3.28 10.17
N THR A 289 3.67 -1.97 10.36
CA THR A 289 3.23 -1.38 11.63
C THR A 289 1.73 -1.08 11.54
N LYS A 290 0.97 -1.60 12.49
CA LYS A 290 -0.49 -1.40 12.55
C LYS A 290 -0.91 -0.93 13.92
#